data_5d72ddc60ff267bd4dec5f0a032fc798
#
_entry.id   5d72ddc60ff267bd4dec5f0a032fc798
#
_cell.length_a   1.000
_cell.length_b   1.000
_cell.length_c   1.000
_cell.angle_alpha   90.00
_cell.angle_beta   90.00
_cell.angle_gamma   90.00
#
_symmetry.space_group_name_H-M   'P 1'
#
loop_
_entity.id
_entity.type
_entity.pdbx_description
1 polymer ?
#
loop_
_entity_poly.entity_id
_entity_poly.type
_entity_poly.pdbx_seq_one_letter_code
_entity_poly.pdbx_strand_id
1 'polypeptide(L)'
;LVGSEMCIRDSFFASNEIIPVSVSYFVINVVLLLAALKILGLKFLIKTIFGVFSLSASLSFFEWLLKGQPLLHDQPFMSIIIGAFLCGAGLGLVFSANGSTGGTDIVGAIVNKYKNISIGRALLFCDFIIIGSSFFLFHDVEKIVFGFVEMFVSNYIIDAVLNGNRQSVQFLIFSQKYDEIAERIIHDLDRGCTILDGVGGYSRKPVKVVVLLAKKSESVSIFRLVKQIDHQAFISQSIVRGVYGEGFDQIKT
;
A
#
# COMPACT_ATOMS: atom_id res chain seq x y z
N LEU A 1 6.36 -10.34 -11.39
CA LEU A 1 6.89 -9.19 -12.17
C LEU A 1 8.12 -9.57 -12.98
N VAL A 2 9.12 -10.20 -12.37
CA VAL A 2 10.32 -10.70 -13.11
C VAL A 2 9.92 -11.79 -14.13
N GLY A 3 8.94 -12.61 -13.84
CA GLY A 3 8.45 -13.65 -14.76
C GLY A 3 7.69 -13.09 -15.96
N SER A 4 6.86 -12.07 -15.79
CA SER A 4 6.13 -11.43 -16.89
C SER A 4 7.06 -10.62 -17.81
N GLU A 5 8.04 -9.92 -17.24
CA GLU A 5 9.05 -9.20 -18.03
C GLU A 5 9.96 -10.17 -18.81
N MET A 6 10.33 -11.31 -18.23
CA MET A 6 11.14 -12.32 -18.88
C MET A 6 10.39 -13.05 -20.01
N CYS A 7 9.10 -13.32 -19.83
CA CYS A 7 8.27 -13.94 -20.87
C CYS A 7 7.95 -12.99 -22.03
N ILE A 8 7.71 -11.70 -21.74
CA ILE A 8 7.55 -10.67 -22.78
C ILE A 8 8.86 -10.51 -23.55
N ARG A 9 9.99 -10.57 -22.85
CA ARG A 9 11.32 -10.52 -23.44
C ARG A 9 11.53 -11.59 -24.51
N ASP A 10 11.21 -12.84 -24.22
CA ASP A 10 11.58 -13.96 -25.11
C ASP A 10 10.65 -14.09 -26.32
N SER A 11 9.41 -13.59 -26.25
CA SER A 11 8.40 -13.77 -27.30
C SER A 11 8.27 -12.59 -28.27
N PHE A 12 8.42 -11.35 -27.81
CA PHE A 12 8.26 -10.16 -28.66
C PHE A 12 9.45 -9.96 -29.61
N PHE A 13 10.60 -10.54 -29.29
CA PHE A 13 11.86 -10.28 -29.99
C PHE A 13 12.38 -11.43 -30.84
N ALA A 14 11.74 -12.60 -30.79
CA ALA A 14 12.06 -13.69 -31.72
C ALA A 14 11.69 -13.37 -33.17
N SER A 15 10.94 -12.30 -33.43
CA SER A 15 10.43 -11.98 -34.75
C SER A 15 10.99 -10.73 -35.43
N ASN A 16 11.82 -9.90 -34.75
CA ASN A 16 12.39 -8.70 -35.38
C ASN A 16 13.83 -8.41 -34.92
N GLU A 17 14.79 -8.64 -35.77
CA GLU A 17 16.23 -8.44 -35.57
C GLU A 17 16.69 -6.97 -35.47
N ILE A 18 15.78 -5.98 -35.37
CA ILE A 18 16.12 -4.57 -35.56
C ILE A 18 16.59 -3.87 -34.27
N ILE A 19 16.09 -4.24 -33.08
CA ILE A 19 16.54 -3.62 -31.83
C ILE A 19 16.64 -4.66 -30.70
N PRO A 20 17.82 -4.80 -30.03
CA PRO A 20 17.96 -5.68 -28.86
C PRO A 20 16.97 -5.30 -27.74
N VAL A 21 16.33 -6.29 -27.13
CA VAL A 21 15.37 -6.12 -26.02
C VAL A 21 15.93 -5.25 -24.90
N SER A 22 17.20 -5.50 -24.57
CA SER A 22 17.90 -4.75 -23.52
C SER A 22 17.95 -3.24 -23.79
N VAL A 23 18.08 -2.85 -25.08
CA VAL A 23 18.09 -1.43 -25.46
C VAL A 23 16.71 -0.81 -25.32
N SER A 24 15.65 -1.49 -25.77
CA SER A 24 14.27 -1.00 -25.63
C SER A 24 13.86 -0.89 -24.14
N TYR A 25 14.19 -1.89 -23.34
CA TYR A 25 13.96 -1.88 -21.89
C TYR A 25 14.69 -0.72 -21.22
N PHE A 26 15.98 -0.53 -21.55
CA PHE A 26 16.78 0.57 -21.01
C PHE A 26 16.21 1.93 -21.39
N VAL A 27 15.85 2.15 -22.65
CA VAL A 27 15.28 3.42 -23.13
C VAL A 27 13.96 3.72 -22.43
N ILE A 28 13.05 2.75 -22.33
CA ILE A 28 11.76 2.93 -21.64
C ILE A 28 11.99 3.30 -20.17
N ASN A 29 12.87 2.57 -19.46
CA ASN A 29 13.15 2.87 -18.05
C ASN A 29 13.82 4.24 -17.87
N VAL A 30 14.72 4.66 -18.75
CA VAL A 30 15.31 6.00 -18.71
C VAL A 30 14.24 7.08 -18.88
N VAL A 31 13.34 6.92 -19.85
CA VAL A 31 12.22 7.86 -20.07
C VAL A 31 11.32 7.93 -18.84
N LEU A 32 10.97 6.78 -18.25
CA LEU A 32 10.15 6.72 -17.03
C LEU A 32 10.86 7.38 -15.84
N LEU A 33 12.18 7.16 -15.67
CA LEU A 33 12.95 7.78 -14.60
C LEU A 33 13.05 9.31 -14.80
N LEU A 34 13.22 9.80 -16.02
CA LEU A 34 13.21 11.23 -16.31
C LEU A 34 11.83 11.86 -16.03
N ALA A 35 10.76 11.17 -16.40
CA ALA A 35 9.40 11.60 -16.06
C ALA A 35 9.19 11.62 -14.55
N ALA A 36 9.64 10.58 -13.83
CA ALA A 36 9.58 10.50 -12.38
C ALA A 36 10.36 11.63 -11.72
N LEU A 37 11.57 11.95 -12.22
CA LEU A 37 12.37 13.05 -11.71
C LEU A 37 11.62 14.39 -11.78
N LYS A 38 10.99 14.66 -12.91
CA LYS A 38 10.25 15.91 -13.14
C LYS A 38 8.97 15.98 -12.30
N ILE A 39 8.28 14.85 -12.11
CA ILE A 39 6.96 14.80 -11.48
C ILE A 39 7.05 14.51 -9.98
N LEU A 40 7.84 13.50 -9.57
CA LEU A 40 7.93 13.01 -8.19
C LEU A 40 9.13 13.58 -7.41
N GLY A 41 10.13 14.10 -8.12
CA GLY A 41 11.27 14.80 -7.55
C GLY A 41 12.47 13.90 -7.22
N LEU A 42 13.59 14.56 -6.88
CA LEU A 42 14.89 13.89 -6.62
C LEU A 42 14.87 12.88 -5.48
N LYS A 43 14.11 13.16 -4.40
CA LYS A 43 14.03 12.26 -3.24
C LYS A 43 13.41 10.90 -3.61
N PHE A 44 12.40 10.90 -4.47
CA PHE A 44 11.81 9.67 -5.00
C PHE A 44 12.81 8.91 -5.87
N LEU A 45 13.53 9.61 -6.75
CA LEU A 45 14.52 9.01 -7.65
C LEU A 45 15.63 8.29 -6.88
N ILE A 46 16.22 8.93 -5.86
CA ILE A 46 17.28 8.32 -5.05
C ILE A 46 16.79 7.04 -4.37
N LYS A 47 15.58 7.07 -3.79
CA LYS A 47 14.98 5.88 -3.16
C LYS A 47 14.68 4.79 -4.17
N THR A 48 14.25 5.14 -5.37
CA THR A 48 14.01 4.19 -6.47
C THR A 48 15.30 3.52 -6.92
N ILE A 49 16.39 4.28 -7.11
CA ILE A 49 17.70 3.71 -7.45
C ILE A 49 18.17 2.73 -6.38
N PHE A 50 18.03 3.11 -5.09
CA PHE A 50 18.37 2.23 -3.98
C PHE A 50 17.48 0.98 -3.97
N GLY A 51 16.17 1.14 -4.23
CA GLY A 51 15.21 0.04 -4.33
C GLY A 51 15.55 -0.96 -5.43
N VAL A 52 15.87 -0.46 -6.63
CA VAL A 52 16.29 -1.29 -7.78
C VAL A 52 17.57 -2.05 -7.46
N PHE A 53 18.57 -1.37 -6.89
CA PHE A 53 19.82 -2.02 -6.51
C PHE A 53 19.62 -3.10 -5.44
N SER A 54 18.85 -2.79 -4.40
CA SER A 54 18.52 -3.73 -3.32
C SER A 54 17.76 -4.94 -3.83
N LEU A 55 16.78 -4.73 -4.73
CA LEU A 55 16.03 -5.80 -5.38
C LEU A 55 16.95 -6.71 -6.21
N SER A 56 17.80 -6.13 -7.06
CA SER A 56 18.73 -6.89 -7.90
C SER A 56 19.71 -7.70 -7.06
N ALA A 57 20.26 -7.10 -5.99
CA ALA A 57 21.16 -7.80 -5.09
C ALA A 57 20.45 -8.95 -4.34
N SER A 58 19.21 -8.73 -3.88
CA SER A 58 18.42 -9.77 -3.22
C SER A 58 18.08 -10.91 -4.16
N LEU A 59 17.68 -10.61 -5.40
CA LEU A 59 17.39 -11.64 -6.41
C LEU A 59 18.63 -12.49 -6.69
N SER A 60 19.79 -11.87 -6.93
CA SER A 60 21.03 -12.59 -7.16
C SER A 60 21.45 -13.44 -5.96
N PHE A 61 21.24 -12.93 -4.74
CA PHE A 61 21.52 -13.67 -3.51
C PHE A 61 20.63 -14.91 -3.37
N PHE A 62 19.32 -14.76 -3.58
CA PHE A 62 18.38 -15.88 -3.47
C PHE A 62 18.55 -16.88 -4.61
N GLU A 63 18.86 -16.45 -5.82
CA GLU A 63 19.18 -17.33 -6.94
C GLU A 63 20.42 -18.19 -6.65
N TRP A 64 21.46 -17.58 -6.09
CA TRP A 64 22.65 -18.30 -5.64
C TRP A 64 22.35 -19.28 -4.50
N LEU A 65 21.52 -18.87 -3.53
CA LEU A 65 21.15 -19.68 -2.35
C LEU A 65 20.32 -20.91 -2.74
N LEU A 66 19.34 -20.71 -3.61
CA LEU A 66 18.40 -21.75 -4.03
C LEU A 66 18.95 -22.65 -5.14
N LYS A 67 20.10 -22.28 -5.74
CA LYS A 67 20.75 -23.03 -6.85
C LYS A 67 19.79 -23.39 -7.99
N GLY A 68 18.80 -22.53 -8.26
CA GLY A 68 17.80 -22.74 -9.29
C GLY A 68 16.76 -23.84 -9.00
N GLN A 69 16.71 -24.37 -7.79
CA GLN A 69 15.69 -25.35 -7.40
C GLN A 69 14.41 -24.64 -6.97
N PRO A 70 13.24 -25.04 -7.49
CA PRO A 70 11.97 -24.48 -7.04
C PRO A 70 11.68 -24.91 -5.60
N LEU A 71 11.22 -23.95 -4.76
CA LEU A 71 10.84 -24.21 -3.36
C LEU A 71 9.63 -25.15 -3.24
N LEU A 72 8.73 -25.09 -4.21
CA LEU A 72 7.52 -25.91 -4.28
C LEU A 72 7.55 -26.71 -5.58
N HIS A 73 7.73 -28.04 -5.48
CA HIS A 73 7.65 -28.96 -6.58
C HIS A 73 6.17 -29.28 -6.85
N ASP A 74 5.78 -29.31 -8.12
CA ASP A 74 4.46 -29.75 -8.60
C ASP A 74 3.23 -28.95 -8.14
N GLN A 75 3.41 -27.73 -7.60
CA GLN A 75 2.29 -26.87 -7.19
C GLN A 75 2.45 -25.43 -7.70
N PRO A 76 2.31 -25.16 -8.99
CA PRO A 76 2.52 -23.84 -9.57
C PRO A 76 1.56 -22.78 -9.00
N PHE A 77 0.30 -23.14 -8.75
CA PHE A 77 -0.69 -22.25 -8.19
C PHE A 77 -0.31 -21.74 -6.79
N MET A 78 0.14 -22.63 -5.90
CA MET A 78 0.59 -22.23 -4.55
C MET A 78 1.85 -21.38 -4.61
N SER A 79 2.78 -21.68 -5.51
CA SER A 79 3.99 -20.87 -5.71
C SER A 79 3.65 -19.45 -6.13
N ILE A 80 2.66 -19.26 -7.01
CA ILE A 80 2.20 -17.96 -7.48
C ILE A 80 1.57 -17.16 -6.34
N ILE A 81 0.69 -17.78 -5.54
CA ILE A 81 0.03 -17.09 -4.41
C ILE A 81 1.05 -16.62 -3.38
N ILE A 82 1.97 -17.49 -2.97
CA ILE A 82 3.01 -17.14 -2.00
C ILE A 82 3.94 -16.08 -2.59
N GLY A 83 4.36 -16.23 -3.83
CA GLY A 83 5.18 -15.26 -4.54
C GLY A 83 4.51 -13.88 -4.63
N ALA A 84 3.25 -13.84 -5.04
CA ALA A 84 2.45 -12.62 -5.13
C ALA A 84 2.27 -11.94 -3.76
N PHE A 85 2.03 -12.72 -2.70
CA PHE A 85 1.92 -12.19 -1.34
C PHE A 85 3.23 -11.53 -0.88
N LEU A 86 4.36 -12.21 -1.02
CA LEU A 86 5.66 -11.70 -0.60
C LEU A 86 6.09 -10.49 -1.45
N CYS A 87 5.88 -10.56 -2.75
CA CYS A 87 6.18 -9.48 -3.68
C CYS A 87 5.32 -8.25 -3.39
N GLY A 88 4.01 -8.44 -3.24
CA GLY A 88 3.08 -7.36 -2.90
C GLY A 88 3.39 -6.70 -1.55
N ALA A 89 3.77 -7.49 -0.54
CA ALA A 89 4.21 -6.96 0.76
C ALA A 89 5.50 -6.14 0.62
N GLY A 90 6.50 -6.64 -0.10
CA GLY A 90 7.76 -5.94 -0.36
C GLY A 90 7.55 -4.63 -1.12
N LEU A 91 6.79 -4.66 -2.22
CA LEU A 91 6.43 -3.47 -2.99
C LEU A 91 5.63 -2.46 -2.16
N GLY A 92 4.68 -2.92 -1.36
CA GLY A 92 3.92 -2.07 -0.44
C GLY A 92 4.83 -1.32 0.54
N LEU A 93 5.86 -1.96 1.09
CA LEU A 93 6.86 -1.32 1.94
C LEU A 93 7.70 -0.28 1.18
N VAL A 94 8.16 -0.60 -0.04
CA VAL A 94 8.91 0.33 -0.89
C VAL A 94 8.07 1.57 -1.20
N PHE A 95 6.81 1.40 -1.58
CA PHE A 95 5.90 2.51 -1.83
C PHE A 95 5.57 3.31 -0.57
N SER A 96 5.44 2.67 0.60
CA SER A 96 5.24 3.37 1.87
C SER A 96 6.40 4.29 2.22
N ALA A 97 7.62 3.91 1.79
CA ALA A 97 8.82 4.73 1.90
C ALA A 97 8.92 5.83 0.82
N ASN A 98 7.93 5.98 -0.06
CA ASN A 98 7.96 6.84 -1.25
C ASN A 98 9.13 6.51 -2.20
N GLY A 99 9.32 5.24 -2.48
CA GLY A 99 10.23 4.69 -3.50
C GLY A 99 9.46 3.88 -4.54
N SER A 100 10.19 3.26 -5.46
CA SER A 100 9.68 2.33 -6.49
C SER A 100 10.77 1.31 -6.80
N THR A 101 10.41 0.22 -7.46
CA THR A 101 11.36 -0.76 -7.98
C THR A 101 11.63 -0.58 -9.48
N GLY A 102 11.07 0.47 -10.09
CA GLY A 102 11.21 0.76 -11.52
C GLY A 102 10.03 0.25 -12.34
N GLY A 103 10.10 0.41 -13.67
CA GLY A 103 9.06 -0.11 -14.58
C GLY A 103 7.69 0.53 -14.39
N THR A 104 6.63 -0.29 -14.48
CA THR A 104 5.22 0.12 -14.33
C THR A 104 4.92 0.74 -12.97
N ASP A 105 5.69 0.43 -11.94
CA ASP A 105 5.59 1.00 -10.60
C ASP A 105 5.69 2.53 -10.59
N ILE A 106 6.56 3.07 -11.45
CA ILE A 106 6.71 4.53 -11.63
C ILE A 106 5.43 5.13 -12.19
N VAL A 107 4.79 4.44 -13.15
CA VAL A 107 3.52 4.88 -13.72
C VAL A 107 2.43 4.89 -12.65
N GLY A 108 2.35 3.83 -11.82
CA GLY A 108 1.44 3.75 -10.68
C GLY A 108 1.62 4.90 -9.70
N ALA A 109 2.87 5.25 -9.35
CA ALA A 109 3.18 6.36 -8.46
C ALA A 109 2.80 7.73 -9.07
N ILE A 110 3.02 7.92 -10.38
CA ILE A 110 2.63 9.14 -11.11
C ILE A 110 1.10 9.29 -11.12
N VAL A 111 0.37 8.22 -11.46
CA VAL A 111 -1.10 8.23 -11.48
C VAL A 111 -1.67 8.53 -10.10
N ASN A 112 -1.12 7.91 -9.05
CA ASN A 112 -1.51 8.19 -7.67
C ASN A 112 -1.36 9.67 -7.31
N LYS A 113 -0.28 10.32 -7.79
CA LYS A 113 -0.04 11.75 -7.51
C LYS A 113 -1.11 12.65 -8.13
N TYR A 114 -1.58 12.34 -9.36
CA TYR A 114 -2.50 13.22 -10.09
C TYR A 114 -3.99 12.88 -9.88
N LYS A 115 -4.33 11.62 -9.63
CA LYS A 115 -5.73 11.16 -9.67
C LYS A 115 -6.30 10.72 -8.32
N ASN A 116 -5.57 10.82 -7.20
CA ASN A 116 -6.00 10.33 -5.87
C ASN A 116 -6.51 8.86 -5.89
N ILE A 117 -5.99 8.05 -6.79
CA ILE A 117 -6.29 6.62 -6.90
C ILE A 117 -5.19 5.88 -6.12
N SER A 118 -5.53 4.81 -5.39
CA SER A 118 -4.49 4.01 -4.70
C SER A 118 -3.47 3.46 -5.70
N ILE A 119 -2.22 3.31 -5.24
CA ILE A 119 -1.13 2.81 -6.09
C ILE A 119 -1.46 1.42 -6.62
N GLY A 120 -1.98 0.51 -5.77
CA GLY A 120 -2.38 -0.83 -6.20
C GLY A 120 -3.45 -0.81 -7.30
N ARG A 121 -4.44 0.10 -7.22
CA ARG A 121 -5.43 0.25 -8.30
C ARG A 121 -4.83 0.79 -9.60
N ALA A 122 -3.90 1.71 -9.52
CA ALA A 122 -3.22 2.22 -10.70
C ALA A 122 -2.37 1.14 -11.38
N LEU A 123 -1.65 0.33 -10.57
CA LEU A 123 -0.91 -0.82 -11.06
C LEU A 123 -1.83 -1.88 -11.67
N LEU A 124 -2.96 -2.17 -11.01
CA LEU A 124 -3.94 -3.13 -11.51
C LEU A 124 -4.39 -2.80 -12.95
N PHE A 125 -4.62 -1.52 -13.26
CA PHE A 125 -4.98 -1.10 -14.63
C PHE A 125 -3.82 -1.31 -15.61
N CYS A 126 -2.60 -0.99 -15.24
CA CYS A 126 -1.43 -1.20 -16.09
C CYS A 126 -1.21 -2.69 -16.36
N ASP A 127 -1.23 -3.50 -15.31
CA ASP A 127 -0.99 -4.94 -15.38
C ASP A 127 -2.11 -5.65 -16.16
N PHE A 128 -3.36 -5.20 -16.01
CA PHE A 128 -4.50 -5.73 -16.77
C PHE A 128 -4.30 -5.58 -18.28
N ILE A 129 -3.81 -4.41 -18.71
CA ILE A 129 -3.51 -4.17 -20.13
C ILE A 129 -2.34 -5.05 -20.59
N ILE A 130 -1.29 -5.17 -19.77
CA ILE A 130 -0.08 -5.95 -20.10
C ILE A 130 -0.44 -7.45 -20.20
N ILE A 131 -1.09 -8.00 -19.17
CA ILE A 131 -1.48 -9.41 -19.14
C ILE A 131 -2.51 -9.72 -20.23
N GLY A 132 -3.48 -8.83 -20.44
CA GLY A 132 -4.46 -8.97 -21.51
C GLY A 132 -3.82 -8.97 -22.91
N SER A 133 -2.82 -8.11 -23.15
CA SER A 133 -2.09 -8.08 -24.42
C SER A 133 -1.23 -9.33 -24.64
N SER A 134 -0.75 -9.96 -23.57
CA SER A 134 0.05 -11.18 -23.64
C SER A 134 -0.72 -12.38 -24.22
N PHE A 135 -2.08 -12.33 -24.16
CA PHE A 135 -2.92 -13.37 -24.80
C PHE A 135 -2.68 -13.50 -26.31
N PHE A 136 -2.47 -12.39 -26.98
CA PHE A 136 -2.20 -12.39 -28.43
C PHE A 136 -0.83 -12.97 -28.77
N LEU A 137 0.07 -13.05 -27.80
CA LEU A 137 1.44 -13.53 -27.99
C LEU A 137 1.59 -15.01 -27.63
N PHE A 138 1.03 -15.42 -26.49
CA PHE A 138 1.30 -16.75 -25.92
C PHE A 138 0.23 -17.79 -26.26
N HIS A 139 -1.01 -17.39 -26.56
CA HIS A 139 -2.16 -18.27 -26.80
C HIS A 139 -2.36 -19.36 -25.70
N ASP A 140 -1.82 -19.13 -24.51
CA ASP A 140 -1.83 -20.05 -23.38
C ASP A 140 -2.72 -19.47 -22.28
N VAL A 141 -3.94 -20.00 -22.18
CA VAL A 141 -4.95 -19.52 -21.23
C VAL A 141 -4.52 -19.76 -19.78
N GLU A 142 -3.81 -20.83 -19.49
CA GLU A 142 -3.39 -21.18 -18.13
C GLU A 142 -2.41 -20.15 -17.57
N LYS A 143 -1.41 -19.75 -18.35
CA LYS A 143 -0.45 -18.70 -17.96
C LYS A 143 -1.10 -17.36 -17.73
N ILE A 144 -2.11 -17.02 -18.53
CA ILE A 144 -2.84 -15.77 -18.39
C ILE A 144 -3.68 -15.77 -17.12
N VAL A 145 -4.38 -16.87 -16.82
CA VAL A 145 -5.13 -17.00 -15.57
C VAL A 145 -4.21 -16.87 -14.36
N PHE A 146 -3.05 -17.50 -14.39
CA PHE A 146 -2.05 -17.36 -13.34
C PHE A 146 -1.52 -15.93 -13.19
N GLY A 147 -1.30 -15.23 -14.30
CA GLY A 147 -0.92 -13.83 -14.31
C GLY A 147 -1.99 -12.93 -13.68
N PHE A 148 -3.27 -13.15 -13.97
CA PHE A 148 -4.36 -12.42 -13.32
C PHE A 148 -4.44 -12.71 -11.82
N VAL A 149 -4.27 -13.97 -11.40
CA VAL A 149 -4.25 -14.32 -9.97
C VAL A 149 -3.10 -13.61 -9.25
N GLU A 150 -1.89 -13.65 -9.82
CA GLU A 150 -0.73 -12.93 -9.28
C GLU A 150 -1.01 -11.45 -9.15
N MET A 151 -1.50 -10.81 -10.21
CA MET A 151 -1.84 -9.40 -10.27
C MET A 151 -2.85 -9.00 -9.17
N PHE A 152 -3.95 -9.74 -9.03
CA PHE A 152 -4.96 -9.41 -8.02
C PHE A 152 -4.44 -9.56 -6.60
N VAL A 153 -3.73 -10.65 -6.30
CA VAL A 153 -3.18 -10.90 -4.96
C VAL A 153 -2.12 -9.85 -4.63
N SER A 154 -1.16 -9.62 -5.51
CA SER A 154 -0.07 -8.66 -5.30
C SER A 154 -0.59 -7.25 -5.08
N ASN A 155 -1.47 -6.75 -5.97
CA ASN A 155 -2.03 -5.41 -5.85
C ASN A 155 -2.94 -5.23 -4.62
N TYR A 156 -3.68 -6.26 -4.23
CA TYR A 156 -4.46 -6.23 -2.99
C TYR A 156 -3.55 -6.10 -1.76
N ILE A 157 -2.45 -6.84 -1.71
CA ILE A 157 -1.49 -6.77 -0.61
C ILE A 157 -0.76 -5.42 -0.58
N ILE A 158 -0.35 -4.88 -1.74
CA ILE A 158 0.22 -3.53 -1.83
C ILE A 158 -0.72 -2.51 -1.18
N ASP A 159 -1.98 -2.50 -1.56
CA ASP A 159 -2.97 -1.57 -1.01
C ASP A 159 -3.22 -1.84 0.49
N ALA A 160 -3.22 -3.08 0.94
CA ALA A 160 -3.37 -3.43 2.35
C ALA A 160 -2.20 -2.89 3.20
N VAL A 161 -0.97 -3.03 2.72
CA VAL A 161 0.24 -2.51 3.40
C VAL A 161 0.22 -0.98 3.42
N LEU A 162 -0.07 -0.33 2.29
CA LEU A 162 -0.12 1.14 2.19
C LEU A 162 -1.21 1.74 3.07
N ASN A 163 -2.41 1.15 3.05
CA ASN A 163 -3.55 1.67 3.79
C ASN A 163 -3.51 1.27 5.28
N GLY A 164 -2.90 0.13 5.61
CA GLY A 164 -2.83 -0.37 6.99
C GLY A 164 -2.17 0.61 7.95
N ASN A 165 -1.21 1.38 7.47
CA ASN A 165 -0.44 2.33 8.27
C ASN A 165 -1.01 3.76 8.29
N ARG A 166 -2.03 4.06 7.47
CA ARG A 166 -2.61 5.40 7.29
C ARG A 166 -4.07 5.52 7.74
N GLN A 167 -4.64 4.48 8.35
CA GLN A 167 -6.02 4.54 8.79
C GLN A 167 -6.13 5.40 10.05
N SER A 168 -6.98 6.42 9.98
CA SER A 168 -7.41 7.20 11.13
C SER A 168 -8.75 6.67 11.65
N VAL A 169 -8.96 6.82 12.93
CA VAL A 169 -10.20 6.41 13.60
C VAL A 169 -10.74 7.57 14.42
N GLN A 170 -12.05 7.68 14.45
CA GLN A 170 -12.77 8.58 15.33
C GLN A 170 -13.36 7.79 16.48
N PHE A 171 -13.19 8.29 17.67
CA PHE A 171 -13.84 7.78 18.87
C PHE A 171 -14.91 8.74 19.33
N LEU A 172 -16.05 8.17 19.71
CA LEU A 172 -17.11 8.83 20.47
C LEU A 172 -17.20 8.11 21.80
N ILE A 173 -16.85 8.81 22.89
CA ILE A 173 -16.80 8.24 24.24
C ILE A 173 -17.86 8.91 25.09
N PHE A 174 -18.79 8.09 25.56
CA PHE A 174 -19.89 8.51 26.42
C PHE A 174 -19.59 8.05 27.86
N SER A 175 -19.30 8.99 28.74
CA SER A 175 -18.97 8.69 30.14
C SER A 175 -19.34 9.86 31.03
N GLN A 176 -19.65 9.58 32.29
CA GLN A 176 -19.80 10.61 33.29
C GLN A 176 -18.47 11.17 33.79
N LYS A 177 -17.38 10.39 33.58
CA LYS A 177 -16.01 10.80 33.91
C LYS A 177 -15.30 11.41 32.68
N TYR A 178 -16.03 12.13 31.87
CA TYR A 178 -15.53 12.68 30.60
C TYR A 178 -14.33 13.63 30.78
N ASP A 179 -14.30 14.42 31.87
CA ASP A 179 -13.20 15.36 32.16
C ASP A 179 -11.89 14.62 32.42
N GLU A 180 -11.92 13.59 33.31
CA GLU A 180 -10.76 12.76 33.63
C GLU A 180 -10.26 12.01 32.38
N ILE A 181 -11.20 11.50 31.57
CA ILE A 181 -10.87 10.82 30.30
C ILE A 181 -10.20 11.80 29.33
N ALA A 182 -10.73 12.99 29.17
CA ALA A 182 -10.18 14.01 28.28
C ALA A 182 -8.78 14.44 28.72
N GLU A 183 -8.57 14.69 30.01
CA GLU A 183 -7.29 15.08 30.58
C GLU A 183 -6.22 13.99 30.37
N ARG A 184 -6.55 12.73 30.62
CA ARG A 184 -5.64 11.61 30.41
C ARG A 184 -5.34 11.36 28.93
N ILE A 185 -6.29 11.57 28.02
CA ILE A 185 -6.06 11.49 26.57
C ILE A 185 -5.04 12.54 26.15
N ILE A 186 -5.16 13.77 26.64
CA ILE A 186 -4.24 14.86 26.29
C ILE A 186 -2.84 14.58 26.86
N HIS A 187 -2.73 14.20 28.13
CA HIS A 187 -1.43 14.05 28.78
C HIS A 187 -0.72 12.74 28.49
N ASP A 188 -1.45 11.61 28.43
CA ASP A 188 -0.81 10.28 28.27
C ASP A 188 -0.63 9.88 26.81
N LEU A 189 -1.50 10.37 25.91
CA LEU A 189 -1.49 9.99 24.50
C LEU A 189 -1.08 11.11 23.55
N ASP A 190 -0.90 12.32 24.08
CA ASP A 190 -0.57 13.53 23.29
C ASP A 190 -1.55 13.73 22.12
N ARG A 191 -2.87 13.58 22.42
CA ARG A 191 -3.94 13.71 21.43
C ARG A 191 -4.98 14.74 21.87
N GLY A 192 -5.30 15.64 20.94
CA GLY A 192 -6.41 16.58 21.15
C GLY A 192 -7.75 15.84 21.15
N CYS A 193 -8.65 16.27 22.02
CA CYS A 193 -10.04 15.83 22.04
C CYS A 193 -10.99 17.02 22.18
N THR A 194 -12.24 16.81 21.78
CA THR A 194 -13.31 17.80 21.88
C THR A 194 -14.45 17.24 22.71
N ILE A 195 -14.94 18.01 23.67
CA ILE A 195 -16.10 17.64 24.48
C ILE A 195 -17.34 18.27 23.84
N LEU A 196 -18.29 17.43 23.43
CA LEU A 196 -19.58 17.85 22.90
C LEU A 196 -20.67 17.74 23.94
N ASP A 197 -21.51 18.77 24.01
CA ASP A 197 -22.73 18.75 24.80
C ASP A 197 -23.88 18.11 24.04
N GLY A 198 -24.56 17.16 24.66
CA GLY A 198 -25.70 16.49 24.09
C GLY A 198 -26.80 16.26 25.10
N VAL A 199 -27.95 15.81 24.62
CA VAL A 199 -29.10 15.41 25.46
C VAL A 199 -29.46 13.97 25.12
N GLY A 200 -29.51 13.12 26.14
CA GLY A 200 -29.93 11.72 25.98
C GLY A 200 -31.36 11.64 25.45
N GLY A 201 -31.55 10.98 24.28
CA GLY A 201 -32.85 10.90 23.62
C GLY A 201 -33.93 10.26 24.50
N TYR A 202 -33.60 9.21 25.23
CA TYR A 202 -34.49 8.50 26.12
C TYR A 202 -34.57 9.15 27.50
N SER A 203 -33.41 9.40 28.13
CA SER A 203 -33.36 9.90 29.52
C SER A 203 -33.66 11.39 29.66
N ARG A 204 -33.61 12.14 28.56
CA ARG A 204 -33.70 13.63 28.51
C ARG A 204 -32.70 14.33 29.42
N LYS A 205 -31.69 13.60 29.90
CA LYS A 205 -30.60 14.18 30.72
C LYS A 205 -29.45 14.69 29.86
N PRO A 206 -28.71 15.71 30.32
CA PRO A 206 -27.51 16.18 29.65
C PRO A 206 -26.47 15.06 29.62
N VAL A 207 -25.79 14.92 28.49
CA VAL A 207 -24.73 13.93 28.25
C VAL A 207 -23.53 14.67 27.64
N LYS A 208 -22.33 14.38 28.12
CA LYS A 208 -21.08 14.84 27.52
C LYS A 208 -20.46 13.71 26.70
N VAL A 209 -19.98 14.05 25.52
CA VAL A 209 -19.35 13.10 24.60
C VAL A 209 -17.94 13.58 24.28
N VAL A 210 -16.93 12.79 24.63
CA VAL A 210 -15.56 13.06 24.22
C VAL A 210 -15.34 12.51 22.82
N VAL A 211 -14.99 13.39 21.91
CA VAL A 211 -14.67 13.08 20.50
C VAL A 211 -13.18 13.24 20.30
N LEU A 212 -12.52 12.22 19.78
CA LEU A 212 -11.13 12.32 19.39
C LEU A 212 -10.86 11.60 18.06
N LEU A 213 -9.87 12.10 17.35
CA LEU A 213 -9.29 11.49 16.15
C LEU A 213 -7.91 10.96 16.51
N ALA A 214 -7.66 9.71 16.14
CA ALA A 214 -6.41 9.02 16.43
C ALA A 214 -5.98 8.13 15.26
N LYS A 215 -4.75 7.67 15.28
CA LYS A 215 -4.31 6.63 14.34
C LYS A 215 -4.89 5.28 14.78
N LYS A 216 -5.19 4.42 13.84
CA LYS A 216 -5.72 3.07 14.13
C LYS A 216 -4.79 2.27 15.06
N SER A 217 -3.48 2.45 14.96
CA SER A 217 -2.49 1.81 15.83
C SER A 217 -2.65 2.20 17.31
N GLU A 218 -3.22 3.36 17.61
CA GLU A 218 -3.41 3.89 18.97
C GLU A 218 -4.73 3.40 19.60
N SER A 219 -5.59 2.74 18.83
CA SER A 219 -6.93 2.33 19.28
C SER A 219 -6.90 1.51 20.57
N VAL A 220 -5.99 0.55 20.67
CA VAL A 220 -5.90 -0.34 21.84
C VAL A 220 -5.53 0.44 23.11
N SER A 221 -4.62 1.41 22.99
CA SER A 221 -4.20 2.26 24.10
C SER A 221 -5.35 3.15 24.58
N ILE A 222 -6.11 3.73 23.64
CA ILE A 222 -7.28 4.55 23.95
C ILE A 222 -8.35 3.71 24.66
N PHE A 223 -8.67 2.51 24.15
CA PHE A 223 -9.64 1.63 24.81
C PHE A 223 -9.23 1.25 26.24
N ARG A 224 -7.95 0.92 26.44
CA ARG A 224 -7.43 0.58 27.77
C ARG A 224 -7.53 1.76 28.72
N LEU A 225 -7.09 2.95 28.29
CA LEU A 225 -7.14 4.16 29.09
C LEU A 225 -8.58 4.48 29.54
N VAL A 226 -9.53 4.50 28.61
CA VAL A 226 -10.93 4.80 28.93
C VAL A 226 -11.51 3.78 29.88
N LYS A 227 -11.27 2.47 29.65
CA LYS A 227 -11.78 1.40 30.50
C LYS A 227 -11.12 1.34 31.90
N GLN A 228 -9.91 1.84 32.05
CA GLN A 228 -9.27 2.00 33.36
C GLN A 228 -9.96 3.08 34.20
N ILE A 229 -10.44 4.17 33.59
CA ILE A 229 -11.10 5.27 34.26
C ILE A 229 -12.57 4.95 34.51
N ASP A 230 -13.24 4.45 33.48
CA ASP A 230 -14.67 4.13 33.55
C ASP A 230 -14.99 2.82 32.81
N HIS A 231 -15.18 1.75 33.58
CA HIS A 231 -15.58 0.45 33.03
C HIS A 231 -16.93 0.47 32.32
N GLN A 232 -17.83 1.40 32.68
CA GLN A 232 -19.16 1.51 32.10
C GLN A 232 -19.22 2.47 30.91
N ALA A 233 -18.10 3.14 30.56
CA ALA A 233 -18.06 4.05 29.42
C ALA A 233 -18.51 3.32 28.14
N PHE A 234 -19.40 3.95 27.38
CA PHE A 234 -19.79 3.50 26.05
C PHE A 234 -18.84 4.14 25.02
N ILE A 235 -18.19 3.31 24.22
CA ILE A 235 -17.18 3.75 23.25
C ILE A 235 -17.63 3.27 21.86
N SER A 236 -17.81 4.22 20.95
CA SER A 236 -18.00 3.95 19.52
C SER A 236 -16.75 4.32 18.76
N GLN A 237 -16.28 3.42 17.92
CA GLN A 237 -15.14 3.64 17.04
C GLN A 237 -15.58 3.52 15.58
N SER A 238 -15.20 4.49 14.75
CA SER A 238 -15.41 4.46 13.31
C SER A 238 -14.12 4.76 12.56
N ILE A 239 -13.95 4.13 11.40
CA ILE A 239 -12.82 4.44 10.51
C ILE A 239 -13.15 5.72 9.76
N VAL A 240 -12.24 6.69 9.81
CA VAL A 240 -12.35 7.97 9.11
C VAL A 240 -11.34 8.01 7.98
N ARG A 241 -11.77 8.37 6.79
CA ARG A 241 -10.92 8.56 5.63
C ARG A 241 -10.62 10.04 5.44
N GLY A 242 -9.34 10.38 5.24
CA GLY A 242 -8.95 11.75 4.92
C GLY A 242 -9.00 12.71 6.12
N VAL A 243 -8.27 12.39 7.17
CA VAL A 243 -8.01 13.32 8.27
C VAL A 243 -6.76 14.12 7.94
N TYR A 244 -6.93 15.45 7.85
CA TYR A 244 -5.84 16.38 7.52
C TYR A 244 -5.71 17.44 8.63
N GLY A 245 -4.48 17.85 8.92
CA GLY A 245 -4.18 18.87 9.90
C GLY A 245 -3.07 18.47 10.86
N GLU A 246 -2.96 19.21 11.98
CA GLU A 246 -1.92 18.96 12.98
C GLU A 246 -2.00 17.54 13.56
N GLY A 247 -0.88 16.80 13.51
CA GLY A 247 -0.79 15.41 13.94
C GLY A 247 -1.25 14.36 12.93
N PHE A 248 -1.75 14.78 11.75
CA PHE A 248 -2.23 13.94 10.65
C PHE A 248 -1.58 14.32 9.31
N ASP A 249 -2.06 13.74 8.22
CA ASP A 249 -1.53 14.02 6.88
C ASP A 249 -1.76 15.49 6.49
N GLN A 250 -0.76 16.10 5.84
CA GLN A 250 -0.91 17.45 5.29
C GLN A 250 -1.55 17.38 3.90
N ILE A 251 -2.46 18.34 3.61
CA ILE A 251 -3.00 18.49 2.26
C ILE A 251 -1.85 18.90 1.35
N LYS A 252 -1.56 18.06 0.35
CA LYS A 252 -0.61 18.42 -0.71
C LYS A 252 -1.32 19.41 -1.63
N THR A 253 -1.05 20.70 -1.45
CA THR A 253 -1.40 21.77 -2.40
C THR A 253 -0.50 21.75 -3.61
#